data_800f82e384993431dbad3ab042a15ddf
#
_entry.id   800f82e384993431dbad3ab042a15ddf
#
_cell.length_a   1.000
_cell.length_b   1.000
_cell.length_c   1.000
_cell.angle_alpha   90.00
_cell.angle_beta   90.00
_cell.angle_gamma   90.00
#
_symmetry.space_group_name_H-M   'P 1'
#
loop_
_entity.id
_entity.type
_entity.pdbx_description
1 polymer ?
#
loop_
_entity_poly.entity_id
_entity_poly.type
_entity_poly.pdbx_seq_one_letter_code
_entity_poly.pdbx_strand_id
1 'polypeptide(L)'
;FGKNNYEILKTPIPQDDPLNWKDSKSYSDRLKAARKKTGMNCGMMVIKSNIKNINLTAIASDFNFIGGSIGAAEGEAFLYGVQHAIENQHPLIIFTSGGGMRMMESLISLSQMTRTTLAISELKKNNLPYIVVLTDPTAGGITASYAMLGDVHLAEPGALIAFAGARVIQGT
;
A
#
# COMPACT_ATOMS: atom_id res chain seq x y z
N PHE A 1 -8.09 -13.23 -8.36
CA PHE A 1 -7.07 -14.28 -8.52
C PHE A 1 -7.69 -15.68 -8.54
N GLY A 2 -8.84 -16.11 -8.63
CA GLY A 2 -9.39 -17.47 -8.59
C GLY A 2 -9.17 -18.18 -7.24
N LYS A 3 -10.09 -19.06 -6.87
CA LYS A 3 -9.94 -19.86 -5.63
C LYS A 3 -8.67 -20.72 -5.75
N ASN A 4 -7.74 -20.56 -4.80
CA ASN A 4 -6.51 -21.34 -4.63
C ASN A 4 -5.37 -21.11 -5.64
N ASN A 5 -5.31 -20.00 -6.35
CA ASN A 5 -4.21 -19.72 -7.28
C ASN A 5 -3.34 -18.54 -6.84
N TYR A 6 -3.13 -18.39 -5.54
CA TYR A 6 -2.27 -17.35 -4.99
C TYR A 6 -1.58 -17.81 -3.69
N GLU A 7 -0.43 -17.25 -3.44
CA GLU A 7 0.36 -17.41 -2.21
C GLU A 7 0.56 -16.04 -1.56
N ILE A 8 0.24 -15.94 -0.26
CA ILE A 8 0.50 -14.72 0.52
C ILE A 8 1.94 -14.79 1.01
N LEU A 9 2.72 -13.79 0.67
CA LEU A 9 4.13 -13.71 1.04
C LEU A 9 4.28 -13.06 2.42
N LYS A 10 5.20 -13.59 3.23
CA LYS A 10 5.59 -12.96 4.49
C LYS A 10 6.43 -11.72 4.22
N THR A 11 5.99 -10.58 4.72
CA THR A 11 6.68 -9.30 4.59
C THR A 11 7.42 -8.94 5.88
N PRO A 12 8.51 -8.17 5.81
CA PRO A 12 9.17 -7.63 7.00
C PRO A 12 8.21 -6.76 7.83
N ILE A 13 8.28 -6.90 9.15
CA ILE A 13 7.50 -6.09 10.10
C ILE A 13 8.48 -5.28 10.95
N PRO A 14 8.58 -3.97 10.77
CA PRO A 14 9.40 -3.10 11.62
C PRO A 14 8.81 -2.97 13.02
N GLN A 15 9.58 -2.32 13.91
CA GLN A 15 9.15 -2.04 15.26
C GLN A 15 7.83 -1.27 15.28
N ASP A 16 6.89 -1.72 16.10
CA ASP A 16 5.62 -1.03 16.36
C ASP A 16 5.86 0.26 17.15
N ASP A 17 5.13 1.32 16.77
CA ASP A 17 5.06 2.59 17.51
C ASP A 17 6.43 3.12 18.00
N PRO A 18 7.41 3.35 17.08
CA PRO A 18 8.74 3.77 17.48
C PRO A 18 8.76 5.16 18.13
N LEU A 19 7.69 5.94 18.00
CA LEU A 19 7.56 7.29 18.55
C LEU A 19 6.77 7.33 19.86
N ASN A 20 6.23 6.20 20.33
CA ASN A 20 5.33 6.13 21.48
C ASN A 20 4.18 7.14 21.38
N TRP A 21 3.59 7.23 20.16
CA TRP A 21 2.59 8.25 19.85
C TRP A 21 1.26 7.99 20.55
N LYS A 22 0.66 9.05 21.07
CA LYS A 22 -0.63 9.01 21.77
C LYS A 22 -1.44 10.28 21.54
N ASP A 23 -2.71 10.12 21.22
CA ASP A 23 -3.75 11.14 21.34
C ASP A 23 -4.80 10.67 22.37
N SER A 24 -6.05 10.52 21.97
CA SER A 24 -7.11 9.90 22.79
C SER A 24 -6.86 8.41 23.08
N LYS A 25 -6.06 7.73 22.22
CA LYS A 25 -5.63 6.33 22.37
C LYS A 25 -4.17 6.21 21.93
N SER A 26 -3.43 5.26 22.52
CA SER A 26 -2.07 4.96 22.05
C SER A 26 -2.08 4.38 20.64
N TYR A 27 -1.03 4.65 19.87
CA TYR A 27 -0.91 4.07 18.53
C TYR A 27 -0.77 2.54 18.59
N SER A 28 -0.05 2.03 19.59
CA SER A 28 0.06 0.58 19.84
C SER A 28 -1.30 -0.09 20.06
N ASP A 29 -2.26 0.57 20.75
CA ASP A 29 -3.62 0.03 20.92
C ASP A 29 -4.41 0.09 19.61
N ARG A 30 -4.20 1.11 18.77
CA ARG A 30 -4.81 1.18 17.44
C ARG A 30 -4.30 0.05 16.54
N LEU A 31 -3.00 -0.25 16.56
CA LEU A 31 -2.41 -1.37 15.82
C LEU A 31 -2.99 -2.72 16.28
N LYS A 32 -3.06 -2.97 17.59
CA LYS A 32 -3.68 -4.18 18.14
C LYS A 32 -5.12 -4.35 17.69
N ALA A 33 -5.91 -3.27 17.74
CA ALA A 33 -7.30 -3.28 17.30
C ALA A 33 -7.45 -3.54 15.81
N ALA A 34 -6.62 -2.91 14.99
CA ALA A 34 -6.60 -3.12 13.53
C ALA A 34 -6.24 -4.57 13.17
N ARG A 35 -5.19 -5.12 13.78
CA ARG A 35 -4.77 -6.52 13.60
C ARG A 35 -5.87 -7.50 14.00
N LYS A 36 -6.54 -7.25 15.14
CA LYS A 36 -7.69 -8.07 15.57
C LYS A 36 -8.86 -8.02 14.59
N LYS A 37 -9.12 -6.82 14.03
CA LYS A 37 -10.23 -6.61 13.09
C LYS A 37 -9.97 -7.26 11.73
N THR A 38 -8.75 -7.15 11.20
CA THR A 38 -8.42 -7.55 9.83
C THR A 38 -7.76 -8.92 9.73
N GLY A 39 -7.19 -9.42 10.82
CA GLY A 39 -6.34 -10.62 10.81
C GLY A 39 -4.97 -10.40 10.14
N MET A 40 -4.64 -9.16 9.74
CA MET A 40 -3.41 -8.80 9.07
C MET A 40 -2.41 -8.16 10.04
N ASN A 41 -1.12 -8.29 9.76
CA ASN A 41 -0.06 -7.64 10.54
C ASN A 41 0.12 -6.15 10.18
N CYS A 42 -0.16 -5.77 8.93
CA CYS A 42 -0.16 -4.40 8.43
C CYS A 42 -1.25 -4.23 7.37
N GLY A 43 -1.46 -3.01 6.91
CA GLY A 43 -2.51 -2.66 5.94
C GLY A 43 -2.20 -3.03 4.49
N MET A 44 -1.11 -3.74 4.21
CA MET A 44 -0.76 -4.23 2.87
C MET A 44 -0.48 -5.72 2.89
N MET A 45 -0.97 -6.40 1.86
CA MET A 45 -0.73 -7.82 1.59
C MET A 45 0.05 -7.95 0.28
N VAL A 46 1.11 -8.74 0.29
CA VAL A 46 1.88 -9.08 -0.92
C VAL A 46 1.55 -10.50 -1.33
N ILE A 47 1.27 -10.69 -2.59
CA ILE A 47 0.74 -11.93 -3.14
C ILE A 47 1.53 -12.31 -4.38
N LYS A 48 1.93 -13.57 -4.47
CA LYS A 48 2.35 -14.23 -5.70
C LYS A 48 1.16 -14.95 -6.30
N SER A 49 0.92 -14.79 -7.59
CA SER A 49 -0.21 -15.41 -8.28
C SER A 49 0.10 -15.71 -9.73
N ASN A 50 -0.82 -16.44 -10.37
CA ASN A 50 -0.80 -16.70 -11.81
C ASN A 50 -2.18 -16.42 -12.40
N ILE A 51 -2.22 -15.62 -13.47
CA ILE A 51 -3.44 -15.34 -14.22
C ILE A 51 -3.20 -15.73 -15.68
N LYS A 52 -3.98 -16.68 -16.19
CA LYS A 52 -3.87 -17.14 -17.60
C LYS A 52 -2.42 -17.47 -18.01
N ASN A 53 -1.71 -18.22 -17.16
CA ASN A 53 -0.30 -18.62 -17.33
C ASN A 53 0.73 -17.45 -17.24
N ILE A 54 0.32 -16.28 -16.81
CA ILE A 54 1.25 -15.18 -16.51
C ILE A 54 1.46 -15.12 -15.01
N ASN A 55 2.67 -15.40 -14.57
CA ASN A 55 3.07 -15.18 -13.18
C ASN A 55 3.13 -13.69 -12.89
N LEU A 56 2.67 -13.28 -11.71
CA LEU A 56 2.65 -11.89 -11.30
C LEU A 56 2.87 -11.74 -9.80
N THR A 57 3.32 -10.58 -9.39
CA THR A 57 3.30 -10.11 -8.02
C THR A 57 2.18 -9.10 -7.86
N ALA A 58 1.35 -9.26 -6.84
CA ALA A 58 0.30 -8.31 -6.52
C ALA A 58 0.47 -7.75 -5.11
N ILE A 59 0.09 -6.48 -4.93
CA ILE A 59 0.00 -5.81 -3.63
C ILE A 59 -1.45 -5.35 -3.47
N ALA A 60 -2.04 -5.59 -2.31
CA ALA A 60 -3.38 -5.12 -2.00
C ALA A 60 -3.41 -4.37 -0.67
N SER A 61 -3.99 -3.17 -0.67
CA SER A 61 -4.22 -2.37 0.54
C SER A 61 -5.58 -2.72 1.16
N ASP A 62 -5.66 -2.73 2.50
CA ASP A 62 -6.91 -2.90 3.23
C ASP A 62 -7.27 -1.60 3.97
N PHE A 63 -8.35 -0.94 3.53
CA PHE A 63 -8.88 0.26 4.16
C PHE A 63 -9.29 0.06 5.62
N ASN A 64 -9.67 -1.16 6.01
CA ASN A 64 -10.02 -1.48 7.38
C ASN A 64 -8.84 -1.43 8.35
N PHE A 65 -7.61 -1.51 7.82
CA PHE A 65 -6.41 -1.35 8.63
C PHE A 65 -6.03 0.13 8.72
N ILE A 66 -6.51 0.80 9.75
CA ILE A 66 -6.25 2.23 10.06
C ILE A 66 -6.49 3.14 8.82
N GLY A 67 -7.65 2.96 8.16
CA GLY A 67 -8.02 3.76 6.99
C GLY A 67 -7.13 3.56 5.76
N GLY A 68 -6.47 2.41 5.63
CA GLY A 68 -5.53 2.12 4.55
C GLY A 68 -4.30 3.03 4.54
N SER A 69 -4.03 3.73 5.65
CA SER A 69 -2.91 4.66 5.74
C SER A 69 -1.56 3.94 5.74
N ILE A 70 -0.58 4.57 5.10
CA ILE A 70 0.76 4.01 4.91
C ILE A 70 1.67 4.41 6.06
N GLY A 71 2.17 3.42 6.79
CA GLY A 71 3.23 3.53 7.77
C GLY A 71 4.47 2.75 7.34
N ALA A 72 5.40 2.56 8.27
CA ALA A 72 6.64 1.83 8.02
C ALA A 72 6.38 0.39 7.55
N ALA A 73 5.45 -0.31 8.19
CA ALA A 73 5.15 -1.70 7.86
C ALA A 73 4.56 -1.87 6.46
N GLU A 74 3.68 -0.96 6.04
CA GLU A 74 3.14 -0.93 4.69
C GLU A 74 4.22 -0.57 3.67
N GLY A 75 5.12 0.37 4.01
CA GLY A 75 6.26 0.70 3.17
C GLY A 75 7.20 -0.49 2.95
N GLU A 76 7.54 -1.23 4.01
CA GLU A 76 8.35 -2.45 3.91
C GLU A 76 7.64 -3.52 3.06
N ALA A 77 6.33 -3.71 3.25
CA ALA A 77 5.57 -4.65 2.45
C ALA A 77 5.57 -4.27 0.96
N PHE A 78 5.42 -2.97 0.66
CA PHE A 78 5.48 -2.45 -0.71
C PHE A 78 6.85 -2.72 -1.35
N LEU A 79 7.94 -2.34 -0.66
CA LEU A 79 9.30 -2.57 -1.15
C LEU A 79 9.59 -4.05 -1.38
N TYR A 80 9.17 -4.90 -0.43
CA TYR A 80 9.29 -6.34 -0.56
C TYR A 80 8.55 -6.87 -1.81
N GLY A 81 7.34 -6.39 -2.07
CA GLY A 81 6.57 -6.77 -3.25
C GLY A 81 7.25 -6.35 -4.57
N VAL A 82 7.82 -5.13 -4.61
CA VAL A 82 8.61 -4.67 -5.76
C VAL A 82 9.85 -5.52 -5.95
N GLN A 83 10.60 -5.77 -4.87
CA GLN A 83 11.80 -6.61 -4.92
C GLN A 83 11.49 -8.03 -5.42
N HIS A 84 10.42 -8.65 -4.89
CA HIS A 84 9.95 -9.94 -5.35
C HIS A 84 9.57 -9.95 -6.84
N ALA A 85 8.93 -8.88 -7.33
CA ALA A 85 8.60 -8.74 -8.76
C ALA A 85 9.88 -8.69 -9.61
N ILE A 86 10.89 -7.91 -9.19
CA ILE A 86 12.17 -7.79 -9.89
C ILE A 86 12.92 -9.13 -9.93
N GLU A 87 13.07 -9.79 -8.79
CA GLU A 87 13.81 -11.06 -8.67
C GLU A 87 13.19 -12.19 -9.49
N ASN A 88 11.87 -12.19 -9.63
CA ASN A 88 11.14 -13.21 -10.38
C ASN A 88 10.77 -12.80 -11.81
N GLN A 89 11.15 -11.60 -12.23
CA GLN A 89 10.77 -11.01 -13.54
C GLN A 89 9.25 -11.00 -13.75
N HIS A 90 8.51 -10.61 -12.72
CA HIS A 90 7.06 -10.54 -12.73
C HIS A 90 6.55 -9.12 -13.00
N PRO A 91 5.44 -8.93 -13.73
CA PRO A 91 4.68 -7.69 -13.66
C PRO A 91 4.19 -7.45 -12.23
N LEU A 92 4.12 -6.18 -11.83
CA LEU A 92 3.57 -5.78 -10.54
C LEU A 92 2.19 -5.16 -10.72
N ILE A 93 1.22 -5.66 -9.96
CA ILE A 93 -0.13 -5.09 -9.90
C ILE A 93 -0.38 -4.62 -8.48
N ILE A 94 -0.88 -3.39 -8.30
CA ILE A 94 -1.30 -2.90 -6.98
C ILE A 94 -2.77 -2.50 -6.98
N PHE A 95 -3.48 -2.91 -5.94
CA PHE A 95 -4.81 -2.45 -5.59
C PHE A 95 -4.67 -1.44 -4.45
N THR A 96 -4.86 -0.16 -4.75
CA THR A 96 -4.66 0.92 -3.79
C THR A 96 -5.96 1.22 -3.05
N SER A 97 -5.90 1.37 -1.73
CA SER A 97 -7.00 1.87 -0.93
C SER A 97 -6.46 2.57 0.32
N GLY A 98 -6.79 3.84 0.50
CA GLY A 98 -6.39 4.56 1.71
C GLY A 98 -6.40 6.07 1.59
N GLY A 99 -6.33 6.72 2.76
CA GLY A 99 -6.38 8.17 2.90
C GLY A 99 -5.04 8.89 2.84
N GLY A 100 -3.91 8.16 2.71
CA GLY A 100 -2.58 8.77 2.66
C GLY A 100 -1.58 8.23 3.68
N MET A 101 -0.66 9.08 4.14
CA MET A 101 0.39 8.68 5.08
C MET A 101 -0.14 8.63 6.53
N ARG A 102 0.37 7.69 7.32
CA ARG A 102 -0.05 7.47 8.71
C ARG A 102 0.48 8.54 9.65
N MET A 103 -0.40 9.38 10.18
CA MET A 103 -0.02 10.51 11.05
C MET A 103 0.75 10.09 12.30
N MET A 104 0.41 8.95 12.90
CA MET A 104 1.00 8.45 14.13
C MET A 104 2.49 8.09 13.97
N GLU A 105 2.98 7.92 12.77
CA GLU A 105 4.38 7.63 12.46
C GLU A 105 5.16 8.85 11.92
N SER A 106 4.51 10.02 11.80
CA SER A 106 5.14 11.29 11.46
C SER A 106 6.07 11.18 10.22
N LEU A 107 7.32 11.62 10.33
CA LEU A 107 8.31 11.59 9.24
C LEU A 107 8.64 10.18 8.74
N ILE A 108 8.51 9.16 9.58
CA ILE A 108 8.70 7.76 9.18
C ILE A 108 7.68 7.38 8.11
N SER A 109 6.43 7.75 8.32
CA SER A 109 5.36 7.56 7.35
C SER A 109 5.58 8.39 6.08
N LEU A 110 5.90 9.69 6.21
CA LEU A 110 6.15 10.55 5.05
C LEU A 110 7.33 10.05 4.19
N SER A 111 8.37 9.50 4.80
CA SER A 111 9.51 8.95 4.06
C SER A 111 9.12 7.77 3.15
N GLN A 112 7.99 7.10 3.42
CA GLN A 112 7.53 6.01 2.57
C GLN A 112 7.12 6.49 1.17
N MET A 113 6.71 7.75 1.01
CA MET A 113 6.43 8.32 -0.32
C MET A 113 7.67 8.26 -1.22
N THR A 114 8.81 8.74 -0.72
CA THR A 114 10.08 8.68 -1.46
C THR A 114 10.55 7.25 -1.68
N ARG A 115 10.49 6.40 -0.65
CA ARG A 115 10.92 5.00 -0.72
C ARG A 115 10.14 4.21 -1.77
N THR A 116 8.81 4.34 -1.78
CA THR A 116 7.94 3.65 -2.74
C THR A 116 8.15 4.17 -4.17
N THR A 117 8.34 5.49 -4.34
CA THR A 117 8.66 6.10 -5.63
C THR A 117 9.97 5.57 -6.20
N LEU A 118 11.02 5.48 -5.38
CA LEU A 118 12.32 4.94 -5.79
C LEU A 118 12.22 3.44 -6.15
N ALA A 119 11.43 2.67 -5.39
CA ALA A 119 11.20 1.27 -5.69
C ALA A 119 10.53 1.08 -7.07
N ILE A 120 9.53 1.90 -7.42
CA ILE A 120 8.92 1.87 -8.76
C ILE A 120 9.92 2.29 -9.84
N SER A 121 10.77 3.27 -9.58
CA SER A 121 11.84 3.62 -10.51
C SER A 121 12.76 2.43 -10.81
N GLU A 122 13.08 1.64 -9.78
CA GLU A 122 13.91 0.44 -9.94
C GLU A 122 13.17 -0.67 -10.72
N LEU A 123 11.87 -0.87 -10.46
CA LEU A 123 11.04 -1.80 -11.22
C LEU A 123 11.05 -1.44 -12.73
N LYS A 124 10.89 -0.14 -13.04
CA LYS A 124 10.89 0.35 -14.43
C LYS A 124 12.23 0.19 -15.12
N LYS A 125 13.36 0.34 -14.42
CA LYS A 125 14.69 0.04 -14.97
C LYS A 125 14.85 -1.43 -15.37
N ASN A 126 14.11 -2.32 -14.72
CA ASN A 126 14.06 -3.74 -15.07
C ASN A 126 13.05 -4.06 -16.18
N ASN A 127 12.43 -3.04 -16.80
CA ASN A 127 11.43 -3.16 -17.87
C ASN A 127 10.20 -4.02 -17.46
N LEU A 128 9.84 -4.01 -16.21
CA LEU A 128 8.69 -4.75 -15.69
C LEU A 128 7.46 -3.86 -15.65
N PRO A 129 6.31 -4.32 -16.17
CA PRO A 129 5.07 -3.55 -16.13
C PRO A 129 4.58 -3.28 -14.72
N TYR A 130 4.16 -2.04 -14.46
CA TYR A 130 3.51 -1.62 -13.22
C TYR A 130 2.07 -1.20 -13.49
N ILE A 131 1.12 -1.97 -12.99
CA ILE A 131 -0.31 -1.75 -13.18
C ILE A 131 -0.92 -1.32 -11.86
N VAL A 132 -1.64 -0.21 -11.86
CA VAL A 132 -2.31 0.34 -10.67
C VAL A 132 -3.82 0.24 -10.83
N VAL A 133 -4.47 -0.37 -9.87
CA VAL A 133 -5.93 -0.42 -9.74
C VAL A 133 -6.33 0.50 -8.60
N LEU A 134 -6.89 1.65 -8.95
CA LEU A 134 -7.34 2.67 -8.01
C LEU A 134 -8.72 2.29 -7.47
N THR A 135 -8.79 1.89 -6.21
CA THR A 135 -10.06 1.53 -5.55
C THR A 135 -10.52 2.64 -4.60
N ASP A 136 -11.74 2.54 -4.11
CA ASP A 136 -12.35 3.54 -3.23
C ASP A 136 -11.95 3.37 -1.75
N PRO A 137 -11.44 4.42 -1.09
CA PRO A 137 -10.86 5.65 -1.62
C PRO A 137 -9.36 5.50 -1.92
N THR A 138 -8.81 6.26 -2.85
CA THR A 138 -7.37 6.41 -3.06
C THR A 138 -7.01 7.90 -3.02
N ALA A 139 -6.33 8.35 -1.96
CA ALA A 139 -6.12 9.78 -1.74
C ALA A 139 -4.79 10.12 -1.04
N GLY A 140 -4.49 11.40 -0.95
CA GLY A 140 -3.40 11.98 -0.19
C GLY A 140 -2.01 11.56 -0.67
N GLY A 141 -1.15 11.18 0.26
CA GLY A 141 0.21 10.75 -0.05
C GLY A 141 0.29 9.47 -0.90
N ILE A 142 -0.79 8.68 -0.99
CA ILE A 142 -0.89 7.50 -1.86
C ILE A 142 -0.92 7.96 -3.33
N THR A 143 -1.81 8.89 -3.67
CA THR A 143 -1.87 9.48 -5.01
C THR A 143 -0.64 10.33 -5.32
N ALA A 144 -0.06 11.00 -4.33
CA ALA A 144 1.15 11.80 -4.50
C ALA A 144 2.44 10.95 -4.58
N SER A 145 2.35 9.63 -4.58
CA SER A 145 3.48 8.73 -4.68
C SER A 145 3.19 7.56 -5.63
N TYR A 146 3.26 6.35 -5.16
CA TYR A 146 3.24 5.14 -5.99
C TYR A 146 1.96 4.93 -6.82
N ALA A 147 0.81 5.45 -6.37
CA ALA A 147 -0.45 5.19 -7.07
C ALA A 147 -0.55 5.88 -8.43
N MET A 148 0.17 6.99 -8.66
CA MET A 148 0.18 7.70 -9.94
C MET A 148 1.39 7.40 -10.83
N LEU A 149 2.18 6.38 -10.49
CA LEU A 149 3.38 6.00 -11.23
C LEU A 149 3.18 4.79 -12.15
N GLY A 150 1.95 4.28 -12.28
CA GLY A 150 1.63 3.12 -13.12
C GLY A 150 1.89 3.35 -14.60
N ASP A 151 2.26 2.30 -15.30
CA ASP A 151 2.26 2.29 -16.77
C ASP A 151 0.81 2.19 -17.30
N VAL A 152 -0.04 1.52 -16.53
CA VAL A 152 -1.49 1.43 -16.77
C VAL A 152 -2.22 1.73 -15.48
N HIS A 153 -3.24 2.58 -15.54
CA HIS A 153 -4.16 2.86 -14.45
C HIS A 153 -5.56 2.34 -14.79
N LEU A 154 -6.10 1.55 -13.89
CA LEU A 154 -7.51 1.15 -13.89
C LEU A 154 -8.16 1.81 -12.69
N ALA A 155 -9.41 2.20 -12.79
CA ALA A 155 -10.16 2.79 -11.68
C ALA A 155 -11.46 2.04 -11.45
N GLU A 156 -11.80 1.81 -10.19
CA GLU A 156 -13.11 1.33 -9.79
C GLU A 156 -14.16 2.41 -10.10
N PRO A 157 -15.27 2.09 -10.78
CA PRO A 157 -16.29 3.07 -11.08
C PRO A 157 -16.84 3.74 -9.81
N GLY A 158 -16.82 5.07 -9.77
CA GLY A 158 -17.28 5.85 -8.62
C GLY A 158 -16.30 6.00 -7.46
N ALA A 159 -15.09 5.43 -7.57
CA ALA A 159 -14.07 5.58 -6.53
C ALA A 159 -13.66 7.04 -6.33
N LEU A 160 -13.48 7.44 -5.07
CA LEU A 160 -12.86 8.70 -4.71
C LEU A 160 -11.35 8.62 -4.98
N ILE A 161 -10.91 9.29 -6.03
CA ILE A 161 -9.50 9.41 -6.38
C ILE A 161 -9.14 10.89 -6.34
N ALA A 162 -8.36 11.31 -5.34
CA ALA A 162 -8.06 12.72 -5.12
C ALA A 162 -6.74 12.89 -4.37
N PHE A 163 -6.12 14.08 -4.48
CA PHE A 163 -5.03 14.43 -3.58
C PHE A 163 -5.58 14.85 -2.20
N ALA A 164 -6.51 15.80 -2.18
CA ALA A 164 -7.16 16.26 -0.96
C ALA A 164 -8.58 15.68 -0.85
N GLY A 165 -8.91 15.07 0.29
CA GLY A 165 -10.27 14.60 0.56
C GLY A 165 -11.27 15.78 0.65
N ALA A 166 -12.55 15.50 0.39
CA ALA A 166 -13.62 16.50 0.37
C ALA A 166 -13.67 17.39 1.65
N ARG A 167 -13.42 16.78 2.82
CA ARG A 167 -13.37 17.53 4.09
C ARG A 167 -12.24 18.57 4.16
N VAL A 168 -11.10 18.29 3.52
CA VAL A 168 -9.97 19.22 3.47
C VAL A 168 -10.31 20.38 2.53
N ILE A 169 -10.90 20.09 1.38
CA ILE A 169 -11.30 21.10 0.40
C ILE A 169 -12.40 22.01 0.96
N GLN A 170 -13.35 21.47 1.74
CA GLN A 170 -14.42 22.25 2.36
C GLN A 170 -13.94 23.15 3.50
N GLY A 171 -12.77 22.87 4.09
CA GLY A 171 -12.19 23.62 5.20
C GLY A 171 -11.17 24.68 4.76
N THR A 172 -10.90 24.81 3.46
CA THR A 172 -10.01 25.80 2.86
C THR A 172 -10.77 26.80 2.03
#